data_67bc596dc610952fe0c2c6243b5c7a52
#
_entry.id   67bc596dc610952fe0c2c6243b5c7a52
#
_cell.length_a   1.000
_cell.length_b   1.000
_cell.length_c   1.000
_cell.angle_alpha   90.00
_cell.angle_beta   90.00
_cell.angle_gamma   90.00
#
_symmetry.space_group_name_H-M   'P 1'
#
loop_
_entity.id
_entity.type
_entity.pdbx_description
1 polymer ?
#
loop_
_entity_poly.entity_id
_entity_poly.type
_entity_poly.pdbx_seq_one_letter_code
_entity_poly.pdbx_strand_id
1 'polypeptide(L)'
;YTGTEYTRPVNVYSVRGISEARIVAAELDSKYYIYKNNTYNPPGNLGQLFDEANLWENLKLDYFYDTKDYIENGSYSLNGSGYILEVLSECKDAGYAGNDSQTFDYKNRIDFSITLDDLGVYMRGLQINSEGYLLTNIFDYGYIYNIGVEAAKKIIAYAEKNGTPAAPKPYCYYLSGIVTELTEDYLIIDDSIKCADASDGILFKIPLDDIHASRGVKYRDINIGDIAVVSFRGSIDTHADNTVTGIIEIDKGELYNGNILVKE
;
A
#
# COMPACT_ATOMS: atom_id res chain seq x y z
N TYR A 1 9.69 28.77 -10.92
CA TYR A 1 9.26 28.62 -9.53
C TYR A 1 10.25 29.36 -8.64
N THR A 2 9.90 30.52 -8.15
CA THR A 2 10.55 31.14 -6.99
C THR A 2 9.81 30.63 -5.77
N GLY A 3 10.08 29.38 -5.39
CA GLY A 3 9.54 28.79 -4.18
C GLY A 3 10.12 29.52 -2.98
N THR A 4 9.28 30.24 -2.26
CA THR A 4 9.62 30.69 -0.92
C THR A 4 9.60 29.44 -0.06
N GLU A 5 10.75 28.94 0.34
CA GLU A 5 10.85 27.88 1.36
C GLU A 5 10.27 28.43 2.66
N TYR A 6 9.09 27.97 3.04
CA TYR A 6 8.56 28.21 4.38
C TYR A 6 9.13 27.15 5.32
N THR A 7 10.15 27.51 6.09
CA THR A 7 10.61 26.68 7.18
C THR A 7 9.74 26.96 8.41
N ARG A 8 8.89 26.01 8.77
CA ARG A 8 8.17 26.01 10.06
C ARG A 8 8.86 25.01 10.98
N PRO A 9 9.29 25.41 12.19
CA PRO A 9 9.81 24.46 13.16
C PRO A 9 8.67 23.49 13.55
N VAL A 10 8.95 22.20 13.47
CA VAL A 10 8.03 21.13 13.90
C VAL A 10 8.72 20.25 14.94
N ASN A 11 7.95 19.74 15.88
CA ASN A 11 8.44 18.72 16.78
C ASN A 11 8.47 17.39 16.05
N VAL A 12 9.62 16.72 16.10
CA VAL A 12 9.80 15.39 15.48
C VAL A 12 9.95 14.37 16.59
N TYR A 13 9.26 13.25 16.44
CA TYR A 13 9.20 12.16 17.40
C TYR A 13 9.64 10.86 16.76
N SER A 14 10.28 10.01 17.54
CA SER A 14 10.51 8.62 17.14
C SER A 14 9.20 7.82 17.08
N VAL A 15 9.10 6.91 16.14
CA VAL A 15 8.02 5.92 16.10
C VAL A 15 8.52 4.68 16.82
N ARG A 16 7.75 4.21 17.82
CA ARG A 16 8.17 3.09 18.67
C ARG A 16 8.52 1.86 17.85
N GLY A 17 9.72 1.34 18.06
CA GLY A 17 10.21 0.12 17.39
C GLY A 17 10.67 0.32 15.95
N ILE A 18 10.68 1.56 15.44
CA ILE A 18 11.13 1.85 14.07
C ILE A 18 12.37 2.75 14.13
N SER A 19 13.33 2.48 13.25
CA SER A 19 14.49 3.33 13.09
C SER A 19 14.11 4.75 12.65
N GLU A 20 14.57 5.76 13.39
CA GLU A 20 14.35 7.18 13.05
C GLU A 20 14.97 7.59 11.71
N ALA A 21 16.01 6.87 11.27
CA ALA A 21 16.58 7.07 9.95
C ALA A 21 15.59 6.72 8.82
N ARG A 22 14.56 5.93 9.11
CA ARG A 22 13.58 5.45 8.15
C ARG A 22 12.25 6.18 8.26
N ILE A 23 11.70 6.28 9.46
CA ILE A 23 10.37 6.85 9.73
C ILE A 23 10.41 7.69 11.00
N VAL A 24 9.82 8.85 10.93
CA VAL A 24 9.57 9.73 12.07
C VAL A 24 8.12 10.21 12.07
N ALA A 25 7.61 10.61 13.21
CA ALA A 25 6.35 11.34 13.31
C ALA A 25 6.65 12.82 13.52
N ALA A 26 5.96 13.70 12.80
CA ALA A 26 6.04 15.14 13.03
C ALA A 26 4.69 15.67 13.51
N GLU A 27 4.71 16.57 14.48
CA GLU A 27 3.53 17.24 15.00
C GLU A 27 3.29 18.55 14.23
N LEU A 28 2.14 18.63 13.55
CA LEU A 28 1.66 19.81 12.86
C LEU A 28 0.25 20.09 13.32
N ASP A 29 -0.02 21.31 13.82
CA ASP A 29 -1.36 21.75 14.25
C ASP A 29 -2.06 20.76 15.21
N SER A 30 -1.28 20.24 16.18
CA SER A 30 -1.72 19.22 17.15
C SER A 30 -2.14 17.88 16.55
N LYS A 31 -1.68 17.57 15.34
CA LYS A 31 -1.82 16.29 14.68
C LYS A 31 -0.47 15.69 14.40
N TYR A 32 -0.40 14.35 14.37
CA TYR A 32 0.83 13.62 14.07
C TYR A 32 0.77 13.06 12.66
N TYR A 33 1.84 13.28 11.90
CA TYR A 33 2.02 12.79 10.54
C TYR A 33 3.24 11.91 10.46
N ILE A 34 3.14 10.81 9.72
CA ILE A 34 4.25 9.89 9.51
C ILE A 34 5.05 10.34 8.29
N TYR A 35 6.33 10.60 8.48
CA TYR A 35 7.27 10.94 7.42
C TYR A 35 8.24 9.81 7.17
N LYS A 36 8.38 9.43 5.91
CA LYS A 36 9.31 8.40 5.45
C LYS A 36 10.53 9.05 4.81
N ASN A 37 11.71 8.52 5.09
CA ASN A 37 12.93 8.97 4.44
C ASN A 37 13.04 8.38 3.03
N ASN A 38 12.78 9.17 2.01
CA ASN A 38 12.80 8.75 0.62
C ASN A 38 14.21 8.51 0.06
N THR A 39 15.24 8.94 0.77
CA THR A 39 16.65 8.73 0.38
C THR A 39 17.34 7.65 1.21
N TYR A 40 16.55 6.91 2.00
CA TYR A 40 17.08 5.85 2.84
C TYR A 40 17.64 4.70 1.99
N ASN A 41 18.90 4.37 2.19
CA ASN A 41 19.50 3.22 1.54
C ASN A 41 18.87 1.92 2.07
N PRO A 42 18.63 0.92 1.20
CA PRO A 42 18.11 -0.35 1.66
C PRO A 42 19.08 -0.99 2.66
N PRO A 43 18.58 -1.66 3.72
CA PRO A 43 19.39 -2.43 4.61
C PRO A 43 20.21 -3.49 3.85
N GLY A 44 21.45 -3.72 4.27
CA GLY A 44 22.38 -4.62 3.60
C GLY A 44 21.95 -6.09 3.66
N ASN A 45 21.08 -6.44 4.62
CA ASN A 45 20.52 -7.80 4.75
C ASN A 45 19.07 -7.76 5.28
N LEU A 46 18.41 -8.91 5.18
CA LEU A 46 17.01 -9.08 5.57
C LEU A 46 16.79 -8.82 7.07
N GLY A 47 17.71 -9.29 7.93
CA GLY A 47 17.62 -9.09 9.37
C GLY A 47 17.59 -7.61 9.73
N GLN A 48 18.46 -6.80 9.15
CA GLN A 48 18.47 -5.36 9.35
C GLN A 48 17.14 -4.71 8.94
N LEU A 49 16.53 -5.13 7.81
CA LEU A 49 15.23 -4.63 7.39
C LEU A 49 14.15 -4.94 8.44
N PHE A 50 14.13 -6.17 8.93
CA PHE A 50 13.14 -6.63 9.90
C PHE A 50 13.32 -5.99 11.27
N ASP A 51 14.57 -5.82 11.73
CA ASP A 51 14.89 -5.16 13.00
C ASP A 51 14.54 -3.67 12.96
N GLU A 52 14.92 -2.96 11.88
CA GLU A 52 14.65 -1.52 11.74
C GLU A 52 13.16 -1.17 11.63
N ALA A 53 12.37 -2.11 11.17
CA ALA A 53 10.93 -1.96 11.00
C ALA A 53 10.12 -2.71 12.06
N ASN A 54 10.79 -3.35 13.02
CA ASN A 54 10.18 -4.19 14.05
C ASN A 54 9.21 -5.24 13.48
N LEU A 55 9.60 -5.88 12.35
CA LEU A 55 8.73 -6.80 11.62
C LEU A 55 8.62 -8.16 12.31
N TRP A 56 9.64 -8.59 13.05
CA TRP A 56 9.62 -9.88 13.74
C TRP A 56 8.43 -10.02 14.71
N GLU A 57 8.04 -8.92 15.36
CA GLU A 57 6.95 -8.90 16.32
C GLU A 57 5.61 -8.50 15.69
N ASN A 58 5.62 -7.63 14.70
CA ASN A 58 4.39 -6.97 14.21
C ASN A 58 3.91 -7.46 12.85
N LEU A 59 4.76 -8.19 12.08
CA LEU A 59 4.38 -8.66 10.76
C LEU A 59 3.33 -9.76 10.83
N LYS A 60 2.20 -9.52 10.19
CA LYS A 60 1.14 -10.51 10.00
C LYS A 60 1.08 -10.91 8.54
N LEU A 61 1.20 -12.22 8.28
CA LEU A 61 1.12 -12.85 6.96
C LEU A 61 -0.08 -13.80 6.96
N ASP A 62 -1.27 -13.24 7.10
CA ASP A 62 -2.52 -13.98 7.28
C ASP A 62 -3.29 -14.21 5.98
N TYR A 63 -2.78 -13.68 4.87
CA TYR A 63 -3.42 -13.76 3.57
C TYR A 63 -2.40 -13.72 2.44
N PHE A 64 -2.60 -14.51 1.40
CA PHE A 64 -1.73 -14.53 0.24
C PHE A 64 -2.46 -14.85 -1.07
N TYR A 65 -1.83 -14.48 -2.17
CA TYR A 65 -2.17 -14.91 -3.53
C TYR A 65 -1.12 -15.90 -4.02
N ASP A 66 -1.57 -16.97 -4.69
CA ASP A 66 -0.71 -17.90 -5.40
C ASP A 66 -0.68 -17.52 -6.89
N THR A 67 0.51 -17.30 -7.43
CA THR A 67 0.72 -16.98 -8.84
C THR A 67 1.59 -18.05 -9.49
N LYS A 68 1.11 -18.61 -10.60
CA LYS A 68 1.85 -19.59 -11.44
C LYS A 68 1.77 -19.18 -12.91
N ASP A 69 2.90 -19.21 -13.58
CA ASP A 69 3.01 -18.76 -14.97
C ASP A 69 2.42 -17.37 -15.23
N TYR A 70 2.67 -16.41 -14.30
CA TYR A 70 2.13 -15.05 -14.29
C TYR A 70 0.62 -14.94 -14.07
N ILE A 71 -0.07 -16.05 -13.81
CA ILE A 71 -1.51 -16.09 -13.58
C ILE A 71 -1.77 -16.29 -12.08
N GLU A 72 -2.60 -15.44 -11.50
CA GLU A 72 -3.11 -15.61 -10.14
C GLU A 72 -4.08 -16.79 -10.13
N ASN A 73 -3.70 -17.88 -9.45
CA ASN A 73 -4.49 -19.11 -9.36
C ASN A 73 -5.52 -19.09 -8.24
N GLY A 74 -5.36 -18.19 -7.29
CA GLY A 74 -6.30 -18.06 -6.18
C GLY A 74 -5.73 -17.27 -5.03
N SER A 75 -6.62 -16.99 -4.10
CA SER A 75 -6.35 -16.28 -2.86
C SER A 75 -6.71 -17.12 -1.65
N TYR A 76 -5.94 -17.00 -0.59
CA TYR A 76 -5.99 -17.90 0.56
C TYR A 76 -5.79 -17.12 1.84
N SER A 77 -6.54 -17.50 2.88
CA SER A 77 -6.23 -17.13 4.26
C SER A 77 -5.24 -18.11 4.87
N LEU A 78 -4.35 -17.62 5.72
CA LEU A 78 -3.35 -18.42 6.40
C LEU A 78 -3.49 -18.25 7.93
N ASN A 79 -3.76 -19.33 8.63
CA ASN A 79 -3.82 -19.33 10.09
C ASN A 79 -2.42 -19.54 10.66
N GLY A 80 -1.81 -18.42 11.08
CA GLY A 80 -0.50 -18.42 11.73
C GLY A 80 0.66 -18.31 10.76
N SER A 81 1.39 -17.21 10.85
CA SER A 81 2.61 -16.95 10.09
C SER A 81 3.90 -17.35 10.81
N GLY A 82 3.81 -17.89 12.03
CA GLY A 82 4.96 -18.16 12.89
C GLY A 82 6.04 -19.00 12.21
N TYR A 83 5.67 -20.07 11.51
CA TYR A 83 6.64 -20.90 10.79
C TYR A 83 7.36 -20.13 9.66
N ILE A 84 6.64 -19.26 8.93
CA ILE A 84 7.25 -18.44 7.88
C ILE A 84 8.26 -17.47 8.48
N LEU A 85 7.91 -16.82 9.60
CA LEU A 85 8.81 -15.91 10.31
C LEU A 85 10.03 -16.66 10.88
N GLU A 86 9.85 -17.89 11.34
CA GLU A 86 10.95 -18.76 11.76
C GLU A 86 11.92 -19.03 10.62
N VAL A 87 11.44 -19.47 9.44
CA VAL A 87 12.27 -19.68 8.24
C VAL A 87 12.96 -18.40 7.81
N LEU A 88 12.26 -17.24 7.81
CA LEU A 88 12.86 -15.96 7.47
C LEU A 88 13.95 -15.54 8.49
N SER A 89 13.78 -15.88 9.78
CA SER A 89 14.78 -15.59 10.80
C SER A 89 16.07 -16.38 10.61
N GLU A 90 15.98 -17.61 10.04
CA GLU A 90 17.16 -18.38 9.63
C GLU A 90 17.90 -17.72 8.44
N CYS A 91 17.19 -16.87 7.67
CA CYS A 91 17.71 -16.14 6.50
C CYS A 91 18.08 -14.69 6.81
N LYS A 92 18.23 -14.29 8.07
CA LYS A 92 18.50 -12.89 8.47
C LYS A 92 19.73 -12.26 7.78
N ASP A 93 20.72 -13.09 7.44
CA ASP A 93 21.94 -12.65 6.76
C ASP A 93 21.79 -12.61 5.22
N ALA A 94 20.59 -12.90 4.68
CA ALA A 94 20.30 -12.83 3.24
C ALA A 94 20.57 -11.41 2.74
N GLY A 95 21.51 -11.31 1.80
CA GLY A 95 21.99 -10.03 1.27
C GLY A 95 20.96 -9.33 0.39
N TYR A 96 21.01 -8.00 0.41
CA TYR A 96 20.27 -7.18 -0.54
C TYR A 96 20.72 -7.46 -1.97
N ALA A 97 19.78 -7.77 -2.85
CA ALA A 97 20.04 -8.19 -4.22
C ALA A 97 19.63 -7.13 -5.27
N GLY A 98 18.97 -6.06 -4.86
CA GLY A 98 18.55 -5.01 -5.77
C GLY A 98 17.11 -4.56 -5.55
N ASN A 99 16.62 -3.72 -6.46
CA ASN A 99 15.27 -3.17 -6.44
C ASN A 99 14.60 -3.20 -7.83
N ASP A 100 15.20 -3.88 -8.81
CA ASP A 100 14.69 -3.91 -10.17
C ASP A 100 13.94 -5.21 -10.50
N SER A 101 13.05 -5.10 -11.47
CA SER A 101 12.23 -6.21 -11.94
C SER A 101 13.03 -7.29 -12.71
N GLN A 102 14.30 -7.04 -13.04
CA GLN A 102 15.14 -8.05 -13.71
C GLN A 102 15.70 -9.07 -12.70
N THR A 103 15.84 -8.63 -11.44
CA THR A 103 16.34 -9.49 -10.36
C THR A 103 15.26 -10.42 -9.80
N PHE A 104 13.99 -10.03 -9.88
CA PHE A 104 12.88 -10.81 -9.32
C PHE A 104 12.00 -11.39 -10.42
N ASP A 105 11.96 -12.72 -10.54
CA ASP A 105 11.03 -13.41 -11.44
C ASP A 105 9.63 -13.46 -10.82
N TYR A 106 8.66 -12.84 -11.51
CA TYR A 106 7.26 -12.79 -11.11
C TYR A 106 6.44 -14.00 -11.57
N LYS A 107 7.05 -14.95 -12.26
CA LYS A 107 6.35 -16.07 -12.90
C LYS A 107 5.67 -17.00 -11.91
N ASN A 108 6.42 -17.45 -10.90
CA ASN A 108 5.93 -18.38 -9.89
C ASN A 108 6.26 -17.84 -8.51
N ARG A 109 5.23 -17.37 -7.79
CA ARG A 109 5.41 -16.74 -6.48
C ARG A 109 4.20 -16.87 -5.57
N ILE A 110 4.44 -16.73 -4.30
CA ILE A 110 3.42 -16.41 -3.29
C ILE A 110 3.54 -14.93 -2.95
N ASP A 111 2.42 -14.23 -2.94
CA ASP A 111 2.34 -12.80 -2.64
C ASP A 111 1.52 -12.60 -1.36
N PHE A 112 2.21 -12.41 -0.23
CA PHE A 112 1.59 -12.15 1.05
C PHE A 112 1.14 -10.70 1.14
N SER A 113 -0.10 -10.48 1.56
CA SER A 113 -0.60 -9.16 1.92
C SER A 113 -0.13 -8.80 3.33
N ILE A 114 0.61 -7.71 3.45
CA ILE A 114 1.16 -7.23 4.72
C ILE A 114 0.25 -6.17 5.32
N THR A 115 0.00 -6.29 6.61
CA THR A 115 -0.63 -5.26 7.43
C THR A 115 0.23 -4.98 8.65
N LEU A 116 0.52 -3.71 8.91
CA LEU A 116 1.15 -3.19 10.11
C LEU A 116 0.28 -2.06 10.65
N ASP A 117 -0.65 -2.42 11.52
CA ASP A 117 -1.69 -1.51 12.03
C ASP A 117 -1.10 -0.25 12.68
N ASP A 118 -0.07 -0.41 13.50
CA ASP A 118 0.57 0.68 14.25
C ASP A 118 1.27 1.71 13.33
N LEU A 119 1.65 1.30 12.13
CA LEU A 119 2.32 2.18 11.14
C LEU A 119 1.37 2.68 10.05
N GLY A 120 0.11 2.24 10.08
CA GLY A 120 -0.82 2.50 9.00
C GLY A 120 -0.34 1.96 7.65
N VAL A 121 0.43 0.89 7.66
CA VAL A 121 0.84 0.18 6.46
C VAL A 121 -0.21 -0.88 6.14
N TYR A 122 -0.91 -0.68 5.05
CA TYR A 122 -1.94 -1.59 4.57
C TYR A 122 -1.63 -2.01 3.15
N MET A 123 -1.96 -3.26 2.82
CA MET A 123 -1.89 -3.81 1.46
C MET A 123 -0.50 -3.69 0.79
N ARG A 124 0.54 -3.75 1.59
CA ARG A 124 1.89 -3.93 1.05
C ARG A 124 2.14 -5.40 0.79
N GLY A 125 3.09 -5.71 -0.09
CA GLY A 125 3.42 -7.08 -0.47
C GLY A 125 4.72 -7.56 0.17
N LEU A 126 4.73 -8.83 0.52
CA LEU A 126 5.94 -9.61 0.70
C LEU A 126 5.83 -10.79 -0.25
N GLN A 127 6.59 -10.76 -1.34
CA GLN A 127 6.55 -11.75 -2.40
C GLN A 127 7.74 -12.68 -2.28
N ILE A 128 7.49 -13.97 -2.45
CA ILE A 128 8.54 -14.99 -2.44
C ILE A 128 8.41 -15.81 -3.71
N ASN A 129 9.45 -15.83 -4.52
CA ASN A 129 9.46 -16.63 -5.75
C ASN A 129 10.20 -17.96 -5.60
N SER A 130 9.97 -18.86 -6.54
CA SER A 130 10.58 -20.20 -6.56
C SER A 130 12.11 -20.19 -6.74
N GLU A 131 12.69 -19.09 -7.17
CA GLU A 131 14.13 -18.93 -7.39
C GLU A 131 14.90 -18.52 -6.12
N GLY A 132 14.19 -18.31 -5.01
CA GLY A 132 14.82 -18.01 -3.72
C GLY A 132 14.94 -16.53 -3.42
N TYR A 133 14.17 -15.68 -4.08
CA TYR A 133 14.15 -14.25 -3.79
C TYR A 133 12.90 -13.86 -3.02
N LEU A 134 13.10 -12.96 -2.06
CA LEU A 134 12.05 -12.23 -1.36
C LEU A 134 12.05 -10.80 -1.83
N LEU A 135 10.90 -10.30 -2.28
CA LEU A 135 10.67 -8.91 -2.59
C LEU A 135 9.65 -8.32 -1.62
N THR A 136 9.90 -7.15 -1.08
CA THR A 136 8.93 -6.41 -0.28
C THR A 136 8.90 -4.94 -0.63
N ASN A 137 7.70 -4.36 -0.65
CA ASN A 137 7.48 -2.93 -0.85
C ASN A 137 6.91 -2.24 0.39
N ILE A 138 7.21 -2.77 1.56
CA ILE A 138 6.61 -2.37 2.84
C ILE A 138 6.74 -0.86 3.13
N PHE A 139 7.77 -0.20 2.59
CA PHE A 139 8.02 1.23 2.72
C PHE A 139 8.01 1.97 1.37
N ASP A 140 7.16 1.54 0.44
CA ASP A 140 6.96 2.11 -0.90
C ASP A 140 8.09 1.83 -1.92
N TYR A 141 9.22 1.27 -1.49
CA TYR A 141 10.32 0.87 -2.36
C TYR A 141 10.42 -0.65 -2.39
N GLY A 142 10.57 -1.22 -3.58
CA GLY A 142 10.85 -2.64 -3.74
C GLY A 142 12.26 -2.96 -3.26
N TYR A 143 12.39 -3.81 -2.23
CA TYR A 143 13.66 -4.34 -1.77
C TYR A 143 13.69 -5.85 -2.01
N ILE A 144 14.73 -6.33 -2.69
CA ILE A 144 14.90 -7.73 -3.02
C ILE A 144 16.05 -8.30 -2.19
N TYR A 145 15.80 -9.46 -1.57
CA TYR A 145 16.76 -10.20 -0.79
C TYR A 145 16.86 -11.63 -1.31
N ASN A 146 18.09 -12.18 -1.37
CA ASN A 146 18.30 -13.59 -1.74
C ASN A 146 18.24 -14.46 -0.49
N ILE A 147 17.07 -15.04 -0.22
CA ILE A 147 16.83 -15.95 0.92
C ILE A 147 17.23 -17.40 0.60
N GLY A 148 17.55 -17.68 -0.66
CA GLY A 148 17.90 -19.01 -1.15
C GLY A 148 16.70 -19.89 -1.49
N VAL A 149 16.91 -20.79 -2.46
CA VAL A 149 15.85 -21.65 -3.02
C VAL A 149 15.21 -22.56 -1.97
N GLU A 150 15.99 -23.08 -1.03
CA GLU A 150 15.47 -24.02 -0.02
C GLU A 150 14.54 -23.33 0.99
N ALA A 151 14.87 -22.10 1.42
CA ALA A 151 14.00 -21.32 2.29
C ALA A 151 12.70 -20.94 1.57
N ALA A 152 12.80 -20.48 0.33
CA ALA A 152 11.64 -20.17 -0.49
C ALA A 152 10.71 -21.37 -0.67
N LYS A 153 11.25 -22.55 -0.98
CA LYS A 153 10.47 -23.80 -1.10
C LYS A 153 9.75 -24.17 0.18
N LYS A 154 10.43 -24.04 1.36
CA LYS A 154 9.80 -24.30 2.66
C LYS A 154 8.60 -23.39 2.89
N ILE A 155 8.74 -22.08 2.59
CA ILE A 155 7.68 -21.09 2.79
C ILE A 155 6.53 -21.34 1.81
N ILE A 156 6.81 -21.53 0.53
CA ILE A 156 5.79 -21.79 -0.49
C ILE A 156 5.01 -23.07 -0.15
N ALA A 157 5.71 -24.16 0.14
CA ALA A 157 5.06 -25.43 0.51
C ALA A 157 4.21 -25.32 1.78
N TYR A 158 4.67 -24.54 2.76
CA TYR A 158 3.90 -24.28 3.98
C TYR A 158 2.62 -23.50 3.67
N ALA A 159 2.72 -22.44 2.87
CA ALA A 159 1.57 -21.62 2.50
C ALA A 159 0.55 -22.44 1.69
N GLU A 160 0.98 -23.18 0.67
CA GLU A 160 0.12 -24.05 -0.14
C GLU A 160 -0.58 -25.14 0.70
N LYS A 161 0.11 -25.72 1.67
CA LYS A 161 -0.43 -26.78 2.54
C LYS A 161 -1.43 -26.25 3.56
N ASN A 162 -1.21 -25.07 4.12
CA ASN A 162 -1.97 -24.53 5.25
C ASN A 162 -2.93 -23.40 4.84
N GLY A 163 -2.87 -22.95 3.58
CA GLY A 163 -3.78 -21.96 3.03
C GLY A 163 -5.19 -22.52 2.89
N THR A 164 -6.17 -21.75 3.32
CA THR A 164 -7.60 -22.03 3.09
C THR A 164 -8.12 -21.09 2.03
N PRO A 165 -8.77 -21.59 0.96
CA PRO A 165 -9.33 -20.71 -0.07
C PRO A 165 -10.18 -19.58 0.54
N ALA A 166 -9.92 -18.37 0.13
CA ALA A 166 -10.59 -17.18 0.63
C ALA A 166 -11.01 -16.29 -0.55
N ALA A 167 -12.02 -15.46 -0.34
CA ALA A 167 -12.35 -14.44 -1.33
C ALA A 167 -11.14 -13.50 -1.51
N PRO A 168 -10.86 -13.05 -2.73
CA PRO A 168 -9.82 -12.05 -2.96
C PRO A 168 -10.05 -10.86 -2.04
N LYS A 169 -9.00 -10.44 -1.29
CA LYS A 169 -9.07 -9.16 -0.61
C LYS A 169 -9.16 -8.10 -1.69
N PRO A 170 -10.15 -7.23 -1.65
CA PRO A 170 -10.23 -6.18 -2.64
C PRO A 170 -8.94 -5.37 -2.61
N TYR A 171 -8.32 -5.21 -3.78
CA TYR A 171 -7.22 -4.26 -3.92
C TYR A 171 -7.71 -2.87 -3.51
N CYS A 172 -6.82 -2.04 -2.98
CA CYS A 172 -7.13 -0.64 -2.85
C CYS A 172 -7.11 -0.03 -4.25
N TYR A 173 -8.28 0.29 -4.76
CA TYR A 173 -8.42 0.99 -6.03
C TYR A 173 -8.38 2.48 -5.78
N TYR A 174 -7.91 3.20 -6.79
CA TYR A 174 -7.88 4.65 -6.79
C TYR A 174 -8.72 5.17 -7.95
N LEU A 175 -9.62 6.06 -7.62
CA LEU A 175 -10.40 6.83 -8.56
C LEU A 175 -10.06 8.31 -8.37
N SER A 176 -9.84 9.04 -9.45
CA SER A 176 -9.57 10.46 -9.36
C SER A 176 -10.29 11.21 -10.47
N GLY A 177 -10.79 12.39 -10.15
CA GLY A 177 -11.52 13.22 -11.10
C GLY A 177 -11.89 14.57 -10.52
N ILE A 178 -12.61 15.37 -11.30
CA ILE A 178 -13.13 16.66 -10.88
C ILE A 178 -14.43 16.44 -10.12
N VAL A 179 -14.57 17.06 -8.97
CA VAL A 179 -15.82 17.07 -8.21
C VAL A 179 -16.82 17.94 -8.93
N THR A 180 -17.88 17.34 -9.45
CA THR A 180 -18.95 18.05 -10.18
C THR A 180 -20.17 18.32 -9.35
N GLU A 181 -20.37 17.53 -8.30
CA GLU A 181 -21.46 17.69 -7.33
C GLU A 181 -20.98 17.33 -5.92
N LEU A 182 -21.46 18.04 -4.91
CA LEU A 182 -21.17 17.77 -3.51
C LEU A 182 -22.43 18.07 -2.67
N THR A 183 -22.87 17.06 -1.92
CA THR A 183 -24.00 17.13 -0.98
C THR A 183 -23.53 16.71 0.42
N GLU A 184 -24.45 16.64 1.38
CA GLU A 184 -24.17 16.08 2.70
C GLU A 184 -23.97 14.56 2.67
N ASP A 185 -24.57 13.86 1.68
CA ASP A 185 -24.62 12.40 1.62
C ASP A 185 -23.61 11.80 0.63
N TYR A 186 -23.23 12.54 -0.41
CA TYR A 186 -22.35 12.03 -1.47
C TYR A 186 -21.64 13.17 -2.22
N LEU A 187 -20.59 12.79 -2.95
CA LEU A 187 -20.01 13.62 -4.00
C LEU A 187 -20.00 12.86 -5.35
N ILE A 188 -20.00 13.59 -6.45
CA ILE A 188 -19.82 13.05 -7.81
C ILE A 188 -18.49 13.50 -8.36
N ILE A 189 -17.73 12.53 -8.89
CA ILE A 189 -16.45 12.73 -9.54
C ILE A 189 -16.60 12.43 -11.02
N ASP A 190 -16.11 13.35 -11.86
CA ASP A 190 -15.93 13.16 -13.30
C ASP A 190 -14.47 12.81 -13.58
N ASP A 191 -14.20 11.62 -14.13
CA ASP A 191 -12.84 11.15 -14.41
C ASP A 191 -12.27 11.60 -15.76
N SER A 192 -12.97 12.51 -16.48
CA SER A 192 -12.56 13.06 -17.78
C SER A 192 -11.16 13.66 -17.81
N ILE A 193 -10.59 13.99 -16.63
CA ILE A 193 -9.20 14.49 -16.51
C ILE A 193 -8.17 13.51 -17.08
N LYS A 194 -8.50 12.23 -17.11
CA LYS A 194 -7.59 11.15 -17.57
C LYS A 194 -7.71 10.90 -19.07
N CYS A 195 -8.72 11.44 -19.72
CA CYS A 195 -9.00 11.21 -21.13
C CYS A 195 -8.45 12.35 -21.96
N ALA A 196 -7.72 12.03 -23.03
CA ALA A 196 -7.25 13.02 -23.99
C ALA A 196 -8.40 13.76 -24.70
N ASP A 197 -9.59 13.14 -24.74
CA ASP A 197 -10.84 13.74 -25.22
C ASP A 197 -11.81 13.89 -24.03
N ALA A 198 -12.04 15.14 -23.63
CA ALA A 198 -12.89 15.52 -22.50
C ALA A 198 -14.37 15.12 -22.62
N SER A 199 -14.78 14.42 -23.69
CA SER A 199 -16.16 14.02 -23.95
C SER A 199 -16.55 12.67 -23.36
N ASP A 200 -15.60 11.88 -22.86
CA ASP A 200 -15.83 10.48 -22.47
C ASP A 200 -15.67 10.26 -20.95
N GLY A 201 -15.79 11.31 -20.15
CA GLY A 201 -15.74 11.22 -18.68
C GLY A 201 -16.87 10.35 -18.13
N ILE A 202 -16.50 9.42 -17.23
CA ILE A 202 -17.47 8.64 -16.48
C ILE A 202 -17.70 9.34 -15.15
N LEU A 203 -18.96 9.51 -14.78
CA LEU A 203 -19.35 10.05 -13.48
C LEU A 203 -19.40 8.91 -12.47
N PHE A 204 -18.79 9.12 -11.31
CA PHE A 204 -18.78 8.18 -10.19
C PHE A 204 -19.42 8.82 -8.97
N LYS A 205 -20.34 8.11 -8.35
CA LYS A 205 -20.99 8.52 -7.10
C LYS A 205 -20.24 7.93 -5.92
N ILE A 206 -19.84 8.79 -5.00
CA ILE A 206 -19.04 8.47 -3.81
C ILE A 206 -19.89 8.76 -2.57
N PRO A 207 -20.54 7.78 -1.94
CA PRO A 207 -21.28 7.95 -0.70
C PRO A 207 -20.35 8.38 0.44
N LEU A 208 -20.74 9.41 1.19
CA LEU A 208 -19.93 9.94 2.29
C LEU A 208 -20.19 9.22 3.62
N ASP A 209 -21.29 8.48 3.72
CA ASP A 209 -21.64 7.63 4.86
C ASP A 209 -20.91 6.26 4.86
N ASP A 210 -20.41 5.83 3.69
CA ASP A 210 -19.63 4.57 3.53
C ASP A 210 -18.12 4.76 3.78
N ILE A 211 -17.72 5.88 4.36
CA ILE A 211 -16.31 6.16 4.61
C ILE A 211 -15.87 5.46 5.90
N HIS A 212 -15.14 4.37 5.75
CA HIS A 212 -14.56 3.59 6.85
C HIS A 212 -13.19 4.13 7.32
N ALA A 213 -12.97 5.43 7.18
CA ALA A 213 -11.69 6.02 7.54
C ALA A 213 -11.49 6.02 9.05
N SER A 214 -10.51 5.28 9.51
CA SER A 214 -9.95 5.40 10.86
C SER A 214 -9.12 6.69 11.05
N ARG A 215 -8.93 7.47 9.99
CA ARG A 215 -8.17 8.73 9.96
C ARG A 215 -9.11 9.85 9.51
N GLY A 216 -9.10 10.95 10.26
CA GLY A 216 -9.99 12.09 10.05
C GLY A 216 -10.08 12.50 8.58
N VAL A 217 -11.26 12.35 8.02
CA VAL A 217 -11.52 12.46 6.59
C VAL A 217 -11.29 13.88 6.12
N LYS A 218 -10.40 14.08 5.18
CA LYS A 218 -10.05 15.38 4.59
C LYS A 218 -11.08 15.91 3.58
N TYR A 219 -12.14 15.13 3.26
CA TYR A 219 -13.14 15.54 2.27
C TYR A 219 -13.87 16.86 2.61
N ARG A 220 -13.81 17.29 3.87
CA ARG A 220 -14.43 18.57 4.32
C ARG A 220 -13.83 19.82 3.68
N ASP A 221 -12.61 19.69 3.13
CA ASP A 221 -11.90 20.77 2.45
C ASP A 221 -12.04 20.67 0.92
N ILE A 222 -12.83 19.71 0.42
CA ILE A 222 -13.10 19.51 -0.99
C ILE A 222 -14.31 20.34 -1.39
N ASN A 223 -14.23 21.01 -2.54
CA ASN A 223 -15.28 21.80 -3.12
C ASN A 223 -15.57 21.36 -4.56
N ILE A 224 -16.72 21.76 -5.08
CA ILE A 224 -17.03 21.59 -6.50
C ILE A 224 -15.94 22.29 -7.35
N GLY A 225 -15.41 21.56 -8.36
CA GLY A 225 -14.31 22.00 -9.20
C GLY A 225 -12.92 21.57 -8.70
N ASP A 226 -12.80 21.09 -7.46
CA ASP A 226 -11.54 20.49 -6.98
C ASP A 226 -11.32 19.12 -7.61
N ILE A 227 -10.06 18.69 -7.64
CA ILE A 227 -9.71 17.31 -7.96
C ILE A 227 -9.79 16.50 -6.67
N ALA A 228 -10.56 15.41 -6.69
CA ALA A 228 -10.58 14.43 -5.61
C ALA A 228 -9.88 13.14 -6.03
N VAL A 229 -9.19 12.51 -5.07
CA VAL A 229 -8.63 11.17 -5.19
C VAL A 229 -9.31 10.29 -4.15
N VAL A 230 -10.02 9.26 -4.59
CA VAL A 230 -10.78 8.35 -3.74
C VAL A 230 -10.06 7.01 -3.71
N SER A 231 -9.71 6.57 -2.51
CA SER A 231 -9.19 5.23 -2.24
C SER A 231 -10.33 4.35 -1.74
N PHE A 232 -10.53 3.17 -2.35
CA PHE A 232 -11.61 2.27 -1.96
C PHE A 232 -11.21 0.80 -2.08
N ARG A 233 -11.88 -0.06 -1.31
CA ARG A 233 -11.69 -1.52 -1.30
C ARG A 233 -12.90 -2.32 -1.76
N GLY A 234 -13.99 -1.65 -2.02
CA GLY A 234 -15.21 -2.28 -2.51
C GLY A 234 -15.22 -2.44 -4.02
N SER A 235 -16.35 -2.17 -4.61
CA SER A 235 -16.60 -2.27 -6.04
C SER A 235 -17.26 -0.98 -6.55
N ILE A 236 -17.32 -0.87 -7.87
CA ILE A 236 -18.12 0.14 -8.54
C ILE A 236 -19.38 -0.55 -9.05
N ASP A 237 -20.55 -0.14 -8.55
CA ASP A 237 -21.82 -0.64 -9.01
C ASP A 237 -22.29 0.14 -10.25
N THR A 238 -22.05 -0.45 -11.42
CA THR A 238 -22.43 0.15 -12.70
C THR A 238 -23.94 0.17 -12.95
N HIS A 239 -24.72 -0.54 -12.14
CA HIS A 239 -26.18 -0.52 -12.20
C HIS A 239 -26.81 0.55 -11.29
N ALA A 240 -26.00 1.15 -10.40
CA ALA A 240 -26.41 2.19 -9.48
C ALA A 240 -25.54 3.45 -9.65
N ASP A 241 -25.63 4.10 -10.80
CA ASP A 241 -24.94 5.37 -11.13
C ASP A 241 -23.42 5.32 -10.89
N ASN A 242 -22.78 4.18 -11.17
CA ASN A 242 -21.36 3.94 -10.86
C ASN A 242 -21.02 4.25 -9.39
N THR A 243 -21.88 3.82 -8.47
CA THR A 243 -21.66 4.05 -7.03
C THR A 243 -20.47 3.24 -6.55
N VAL A 244 -19.53 3.93 -5.90
CA VAL A 244 -18.34 3.34 -5.30
C VAL A 244 -18.64 2.90 -3.88
N THR A 245 -18.21 1.69 -3.50
CA THR A 245 -18.41 1.13 -2.16
C THR A 245 -17.08 0.86 -1.46
N GLY A 246 -17.10 0.76 -0.14
CA GLY A 246 -15.91 0.45 0.66
C GLY A 246 -14.87 1.56 0.63
N ILE A 247 -15.29 2.79 0.72
CA ILE A 247 -14.43 3.97 0.65
C ILE A 247 -13.54 4.02 1.90
N ILE A 248 -12.23 4.19 1.67
CA ILE A 248 -11.22 4.27 2.71
C ILE A 248 -10.90 5.72 3.02
N GLU A 249 -10.68 6.51 1.96
CA GLU A 249 -10.18 7.88 2.08
C GLU A 249 -10.56 8.68 0.83
N ILE A 250 -10.81 9.97 1.04
CA ILE A 250 -11.00 10.94 -0.04
C ILE A 250 -10.05 12.10 0.22
N ASP A 251 -9.10 12.29 -0.69
CA ASP A 251 -8.08 13.33 -0.63
C ASP A 251 -8.27 14.37 -1.73
N LYS A 252 -7.79 15.58 -1.47
CA LYS A 252 -7.68 16.61 -2.48
C LYS A 252 -6.45 16.39 -3.34
N GLY A 253 -6.61 16.34 -4.65
CA GLY A 253 -5.56 16.19 -5.62
C GLY A 253 -5.16 17.50 -6.31
N GLU A 254 -3.98 17.51 -6.93
CA GLU A 254 -3.52 18.58 -7.83
C GLU A 254 -2.99 17.98 -9.13
N LEU A 255 -3.22 18.67 -10.25
CA LEU A 255 -2.64 18.31 -11.54
C LEU A 255 -1.20 18.83 -11.61
N TYR A 256 -0.25 17.91 -11.77
CA TYR A 256 1.15 18.25 -12.00
C TYR A 256 1.69 17.47 -13.20
N ASN A 257 2.08 18.20 -14.26
CA ASN A 257 2.58 17.62 -15.52
C ASN A 257 1.69 16.50 -16.11
N GLY A 258 0.36 16.67 -16.03
CA GLY A 258 -0.60 15.68 -16.51
C GLY A 258 -0.83 14.48 -15.57
N ASN A 259 -0.17 14.45 -14.42
CA ASN A 259 -0.41 13.46 -13.37
C ASN A 259 -1.18 14.09 -12.20
N ILE A 260 -2.03 13.32 -11.57
CA ILE A 260 -2.73 13.76 -10.36
C ILE A 260 -1.88 13.38 -9.16
N LEU A 261 -1.52 14.37 -8.37
CA LEU A 261 -0.84 14.20 -7.09
C LEU A 261 -1.84 14.47 -5.97
N VAL A 262 -1.81 13.63 -4.93
CA VAL A 262 -2.56 13.88 -3.70
C VAL A 262 -1.88 15.04 -2.98
N LYS A 263 -2.66 16.03 -2.58
CA LYS A 263 -2.16 17.15 -1.79
C LYS A 263 -2.05 16.68 -0.33
N GLU A 264 -0.82 16.57 0.15
CA GLU A 264 -0.51 16.27 1.55
C GLU A 264 -0.98 17.37 2.53
#